data_acf8a770c9e94c77b600367ee3ed7435
#
_entry.id   acf8a770c9e94c77b600367ee3ed7435
#
_cell.length_a   1.000
_cell.length_b   1.000
_cell.length_c   1.000
_cell.angle_alpha   90.00
_cell.angle_beta   90.00
_cell.angle_gamma   90.00
#
_symmetry.space_group_name_H-M   'P 1'
#
loop_
_entity.id
_entity.type
_entity.pdbx_description
1 polymer ?
#
loop_
_entity_poly.entity_id
_entity_poly.type
_entity_poly.pdbx_seq_one_letter_code
_entity_poly.pdbx_strand_id
1 'polypeptide(L)'
;MTPSHLKRGVTIGAGLLVFGIALGSGRSPRLLRSEVAAQTRGAVQAPMFEVDPFWPKPLPNHWNLGAAVGVWVDAQDHVWMIHRGNNADTLKGLEMKPPFSEMCCATAPAVLEFDQKGALLRHWGPGPNDPWMDQEHGIHVDHKNNVWLGGGGGGDAQILKYTMDGKFVMQVGKKGARVRPGGGGGRGGRINDANSLDMESFGQPTKVVVDPKTNEAYVSDGYVNHRVVVMDADTGAFKRVWGAYGNKPDDTPVTGPLNPHRGRENAAQPADRGAAHDPTAPPQQQFRNPVHCVVISKDDLVYVCDRQGDRLQVFTKDGKFVKEKLILPNTMNAGSVWDVAFSSDPQQTFLYVADGENALIHILRRDTLEILTAFGEGGHQPGQWHGVHNIATDSRGNIYTTETYEGKRIQKFTYKGLGPVTKQYQGTPWPASAK
;
A
#
# COMPACT_ATOMS: atom_id res chain seq x y z
N MET A 1 53.04 50.70 15.48
CA MET A 1 53.51 51.38 14.25
C MET A 1 52.47 51.17 13.17
N THR A 2 51.63 52.15 12.93
CA THR A 2 50.80 52.43 11.77
C THR A 2 51.63 53.19 10.70
N PRO A 3 51.15 53.50 9.50
CA PRO A 3 50.04 53.06 8.63
C PRO A 3 50.44 52.90 7.15
N SER A 4 49.54 52.55 6.27
CA SER A 4 49.22 53.45 5.13
C SER A 4 48.12 52.88 4.20
N HIS A 5 47.25 53.80 3.85
CA HIS A 5 46.10 53.71 2.94
C HIS A 5 46.51 53.51 1.46
N LEU A 6 45.65 52.88 0.68
CA LEU A 6 45.41 53.32 -0.72
C LEU A 6 43.95 53.05 -1.14
N LYS A 7 43.22 54.14 -1.34
CA LYS A 7 41.90 54.21 -2.00
C LYS A 7 42.05 54.10 -3.50
N ARG A 8 41.19 53.37 -4.20
CA ARG A 8 40.91 53.57 -5.61
C ARG A 8 39.41 53.69 -5.83
N GLY A 9 39.05 54.82 -6.40
CA GLY A 9 37.70 55.25 -6.67
C GLY A 9 37.04 54.58 -7.89
N VAL A 10 35.74 54.49 -7.82
CA VAL A 10 34.87 54.10 -8.96
C VAL A 10 34.22 55.35 -9.50
N THR A 11 34.43 55.61 -10.77
CA THR A 11 33.85 56.73 -11.53
C THR A 11 32.53 56.28 -12.09
N ILE A 12 31.46 57.02 -11.73
CA ILE A 12 30.10 56.86 -12.29
C ILE A 12 30.02 57.83 -13.47
N GLY A 13 29.80 57.31 -14.67
CA GLY A 13 29.48 58.08 -15.86
C GLY A 13 27.98 58.26 -16.01
N ALA A 14 27.53 59.50 -15.87
CA ALA A 14 26.17 59.93 -16.16
C ALA A 14 26.06 60.33 -17.64
N GLY A 15 25.25 59.58 -18.39
CA GLY A 15 24.85 59.95 -19.76
C GLY A 15 23.55 60.76 -19.77
N LEU A 16 23.66 62.00 -20.10
CA LEU A 16 22.49 62.91 -20.38
C LEU A 16 21.92 62.56 -21.76
N LEU A 17 20.65 62.20 -21.84
CA LEU A 17 19.86 62.13 -23.07
C LEU A 17 19.02 63.38 -23.18
N VAL A 18 19.30 64.15 -24.23
CA VAL A 18 18.57 65.38 -24.61
C VAL A 18 17.23 65.00 -25.24
N PHE A 19 16.14 65.57 -24.71
CA PHE A 19 14.81 65.49 -25.30
C PHE A 19 14.64 66.59 -26.35
N GLY A 20 14.53 66.17 -27.61
CA GLY A 20 14.04 67.04 -28.68
C GLY A 20 12.50 66.93 -28.78
N ILE A 21 11.80 68.04 -28.56
CA ILE A 21 10.38 68.17 -28.78
C ILE A 21 10.16 68.49 -30.26
N ALA A 22 9.50 67.56 -30.99
CA ALA A 22 8.92 67.87 -32.31
C ALA A 22 7.37 67.75 -32.17
N LEU A 23 6.71 68.89 -32.31
CA LEU A 23 5.26 69.02 -32.47
C LEU A 23 4.87 68.67 -33.91
N GLY A 24 4.13 67.62 -34.11
CA GLY A 24 3.61 67.18 -35.40
C GLY A 24 2.47 66.18 -35.30
N SER A 25 1.27 66.65 -35.43
CA SER A 25 0.03 66.01 -35.88
C SER A 25 -0.19 64.53 -35.75
N GLY A 26 -1.02 64.13 -34.83
CA GLY A 26 -2.08 63.16 -34.90
C GLY A 26 -1.86 61.83 -35.61
N ARG A 27 -1.29 60.83 -34.88
CA ARG A 27 -1.63 59.42 -34.95
C ARG A 27 -0.98 58.69 -33.74
N SER A 28 -1.81 58.23 -32.82
CA SER A 28 -1.36 57.43 -31.67
C SER A 28 -0.63 56.18 -32.16
N PRO A 29 0.58 55.87 -31.65
CA PRO A 29 1.18 54.58 -31.91
C PRO A 29 0.40 53.50 -31.12
N ARG A 30 -0.20 52.57 -31.85
CA ARG A 30 -0.68 51.33 -31.25
C ARG A 30 0.53 50.64 -30.63
N LEU A 31 0.59 50.63 -29.31
CA LEU A 31 1.43 49.73 -28.56
C LEU A 31 1.05 48.31 -28.98
N LEU A 32 1.92 47.66 -29.74
CA LEU A 32 1.92 46.23 -29.93
C LEU A 32 2.12 45.59 -28.55
N ARG A 33 1.03 45.29 -27.85
CA ARG A 33 1.04 44.31 -26.78
C ARG A 33 1.42 43.00 -27.44
N SER A 34 2.63 42.54 -27.26
CA SER A 34 2.98 41.15 -27.41
C SER A 34 2.15 40.40 -26.37
N GLU A 35 1.01 39.89 -26.79
CA GLU A 35 0.34 38.81 -26.05
C GLU A 35 1.30 37.63 -26.06
N VAL A 36 2.09 37.50 -24.99
CA VAL A 36 2.66 36.24 -24.63
C VAL A 36 1.45 35.34 -24.37
N ALA A 37 1.09 34.56 -25.37
CA ALA A 37 0.14 33.47 -25.21
C ALA A 37 0.67 32.62 -24.05
N ALA A 38 0.12 32.81 -22.87
CA ALA A 38 0.25 31.84 -21.81
C ALA A 38 -0.31 30.53 -22.38
N GLN A 39 0.57 29.63 -22.80
CA GLN A 39 0.19 28.27 -23.05
C GLN A 39 -0.47 27.78 -21.76
N THR A 40 -1.79 27.70 -21.75
CA THR A 40 -2.54 27.00 -20.72
C THR A 40 -2.03 25.59 -20.73
N ARG A 41 -1.10 25.28 -19.81
CA ARG A 41 -0.79 23.88 -19.48
C ARG A 41 -2.14 23.25 -19.19
N GLY A 42 -2.54 22.29 -20.02
CA GLY A 42 -3.80 21.58 -19.83
C GLY A 42 -3.86 21.10 -18.37
N ALA A 43 -5.02 21.24 -17.72
CA ALA A 43 -5.19 20.83 -16.35
C ALA A 43 -4.69 19.39 -16.17
N VAL A 44 -3.91 19.13 -15.12
CA VAL A 44 -3.44 17.79 -14.80
C VAL A 44 -4.65 16.86 -14.71
N GLN A 45 -4.60 15.73 -15.39
CA GLN A 45 -5.67 14.73 -15.42
C GLN A 45 -5.33 13.57 -14.50
N ALA A 46 -6.32 13.08 -13.77
CA ALA A 46 -6.19 11.88 -12.93
C ALA A 46 -7.44 11.00 -13.06
N PRO A 47 -7.35 9.70 -12.77
CA PRO A 47 -8.49 8.81 -12.64
C PRO A 47 -9.52 9.32 -11.64
N MET A 48 -10.78 9.26 -12.03
CA MET A 48 -11.92 9.62 -11.19
C MET A 48 -12.70 8.36 -10.83
N PHE A 49 -13.24 8.34 -9.61
CA PHE A 49 -13.94 7.19 -9.07
C PHE A 49 -15.27 7.58 -8.44
N GLU A 50 -16.20 6.62 -8.39
CA GLU A 50 -17.41 6.68 -7.59
C GLU A 50 -17.55 5.38 -6.80
N VAL A 51 -17.85 5.46 -5.50
CA VAL A 51 -18.12 4.26 -4.70
C VAL A 51 -19.39 3.57 -5.17
N ASP A 52 -19.35 2.23 -5.27
CA ASP A 52 -20.54 1.41 -5.47
C ASP A 52 -21.06 0.95 -4.09
N PRO A 53 -22.08 1.60 -3.52
CA PRO A 53 -22.55 1.31 -2.17
C PRO A 53 -23.29 -0.04 -2.05
N PHE A 54 -23.60 -0.69 -3.18
CA PHE A 54 -24.31 -1.95 -3.24
C PHE A 54 -23.42 -3.16 -3.59
N TRP A 55 -22.10 -2.94 -3.66
CA TRP A 55 -21.14 -3.99 -3.88
C TRP A 55 -20.32 -4.28 -2.60
N PRO A 56 -20.12 -5.54 -2.22
CA PRO A 56 -20.70 -6.76 -2.77
C PRO A 56 -22.17 -6.91 -2.38
N LYS A 57 -22.86 -7.90 -2.98
CA LYS A 57 -24.19 -8.30 -2.53
C LYS A 57 -24.12 -8.91 -1.13
N PRO A 58 -25.22 -8.87 -0.37
CA PRO A 58 -25.27 -9.49 0.95
C PRO A 58 -24.82 -10.95 0.90
N LEU A 59 -23.96 -11.33 1.87
CA LEU A 59 -23.49 -12.70 2.00
C LEU A 59 -24.63 -13.64 2.43
N PRO A 60 -24.63 -14.90 1.96
CA PRO A 60 -25.60 -15.89 2.39
C PRO A 60 -25.35 -16.34 3.83
N ASN A 61 -26.26 -17.17 4.37
CA ASN A 61 -26.10 -17.88 5.65
C ASN A 61 -25.82 -16.97 6.85
N HIS A 62 -26.27 -15.72 6.82
CA HIS A 62 -26.01 -14.71 7.87
C HIS A 62 -24.52 -14.51 8.13
N TRP A 63 -23.67 -14.69 7.12
CA TRP A 63 -22.23 -14.55 7.27
C TRP A 63 -21.79 -13.10 7.47
N ASN A 64 -20.90 -12.93 8.45
CA ASN A 64 -20.18 -11.68 8.71
C ASN A 64 -18.69 -11.82 8.43
N LEU A 65 -18.11 -10.73 7.95
CA LEU A 65 -16.67 -10.63 7.73
C LEU A 65 -15.95 -10.25 9.02
N GLY A 66 -14.77 -10.83 9.24
CA GLY A 66 -13.76 -10.28 10.13
C GLY A 66 -12.95 -9.19 9.43
N ALA A 67 -11.85 -8.75 10.05
CA ALA A 67 -10.93 -7.80 9.43
C ALA A 67 -10.48 -8.31 8.06
N ALA A 68 -10.81 -7.58 7.00
CA ALA A 68 -10.47 -7.94 5.64
C ALA A 68 -9.04 -7.45 5.33
N VAL A 69 -8.16 -8.39 4.96
CA VAL A 69 -6.70 -8.17 4.97
C VAL A 69 -6.00 -8.56 3.69
N GLY A 70 -6.74 -8.90 2.66
CA GLY A 70 -6.20 -9.18 1.34
C GLY A 70 -7.28 -9.07 0.27
N VAL A 71 -6.90 -8.49 -0.88
CA VAL A 71 -7.73 -8.47 -2.08
C VAL A 71 -6.85 -8.69 -3.31
N TRP A 72 -7.38 -9.44 -4.26
CA TRP A 72 -6.78 -9.68 -5.57
C TRP A 72 -7.86 -9.76 -6.63
N VAL A 73 -7.55 -9.35 -7.85
CA VAL A 73 -8.41 -9.55 -9.03
C VAL A 73 -7.69 -10.49 -9.97
N ASP A 74 -8.36 -11.60 -10.33
CA ASP A 74 -7.79 -12.60 -11.23
C ASP A 74 -7.95 -12.24 -12.72
N ALA A 75 -7.45 -13.12 -13.60
CA ALA A 75 -7.49 -12.90 -15.05
C ALA A 75 -8.93 -12.93 -15.64
N GLN A 76 -9.91 -13.40 -14.90
CA GLN A 76 -11.34 -13.41 -15.24
C GLN A 76 -12.09 -12.19 -14.68
N ASP A 77 -11.36 -11.25 -14.06
CA ASP A 77 -11.91 -10.12 -13.31
C ASP A 77 -12.75 -10.55 -12.09
N HIS A 78 -12.53 -11.75 -11.55
CA HIS A 78 -13.12 -12.13 -10.28
C HIS A 78 -12.32 -11.53 -9.13
N VAL A 79 -13.05 -11.10 -8.11
CA VAL A 79 -12.48 -10.42 -6.93
C VAL A 79 -12.33 -11.41 -5.79
N TRP A 80 -11.11 -11.72 -5.45
CA TRP A 80 -10.75 -12.60 -4.34
C TRP A 80 -10.42 -11.78 -3.11
N MET A 81 -10.92 -12.20 -1.96
CA MET A 81 -10.55 -11.60 -0.68
C MET A 81 -10.24 -12.67 0.36
N ILE A 82 -9.42 -12.28 1.34
CA ILE A 82 -9.20 -13.03 2.57
C ILE A 82 -9.47 -12.13 3.77
N HIS A 83 -10.10 -12.70 4.79
CA HIS A 83 -10.36 -12.01 6.04
C HIS A 83 -10.06 -12.90 7.24
N ARG A 84 -9.88 -12.29 8.41
CA ARG A 84 -9.58 -12.95 9.68
C ARG A 84 -10.84 -13.48 10.33
N GLY A 85 -11.44 -14.50 9.72
CA GLY A 85 -12.69 -15.09 10.20
C GLY A 85 -12.57 -15.85 11.51
N ASN A 86 -11.44 -16.50 11.74
CA ASN A 86 -11.21 -17.35 12.91
C ASN A 86 -10.47 -16.67 14.05
N ASN A 87 -10.10 -15.38 13.91
CA ASN A 87 -9.35 -14.65 14.92
C ASN A 87 -10.30 -13.96 15.91
N ALA A 88 -10.31 -14.43 17.16
CA ALA A 88 -11.15 -13.90 18.24
C ALA A 88 -10.94 -12.39 18.51
N ASP A 89 -9.81 -11.81 18.10
CA ASP A 89 -9.54 -10.39 18.28
C ASP A 89 -10.20 -9.52 17.21
N THR A 90 -10.44 -10.05 16.03
CA THR A 90 -11.09 -9.35 14.91
C THR A 90 -12.60 -9.59 14.84
N LEU A 91 -13.09 -10.58 15.57
CA LEU A 91 -14.47 -10.95 15.64
C LEU A 91 -14.97 -10.68 17.07
N LYS A 92 -15.19 -9.42 17.37
CA LYS A 92 -15.76 -9.00 18.65
C LYS A 92 -17.27 -8.84 18.47
N GLY A 93 -18.03 -9.48 19.33
CA GLY A 93 -19.48 -9.32 19.34
C GLY A 93 -20.22 -10.63 19.57
N LEU A 94 -21.52 -10.55 19.54
CA LEU A 94 -22.41 -11.68 19.74
C LEU A 94 -22.32 -12.69 18.59
N GLU A 95 -21.95 -12.22 17.41
CA GLU A 95 -21.92 -12.97 16.16
C GLU A 95 -20.88 -14.10 16.11
N MET A 96 -19.90 -14.10 17.01
CA MET A 96 -18.69 -14.88 16.78
C MET A 96 -18.32 -15.85 17.91
N LYS A 97 -19.11 -15.95 18.96
CA LYS A 97 -18.87 -16.87 20.07
C LYS A 97 -20.00 -17.87 20.25
N PRO A 98 -19.72 -19.17 20.33
CA PRO A 98 -20.73 -20.14 20.75
C PRO A 98 -21.21 -19.89 22.18
N PRO A 99 -22.50 -20.13 22.49
CA PRO A 99 -23.52 -20.48 21.52
C PRO A 99 -23.95 -19.27 20.69
N PHE A 100 -24.06 -19.48 19.37
CA PHE A 100 -24.54 -18.44 18.46
C PHE A 100 -25.95 -18.04 18.81
N SER A 101 -26.32 -16.79 18.53
CA SER A 101 -27.73 -16.41 18.64
C SER A 101 -28.55 -17.21 17.61
N GLU A 102 -29.79 -17.50 17.95
CA GLU A 102 -30.68 -18.31 17.09
C GLU A 102 -30.88 -17.70 15.71
N MET A 103 -30.91 -16.37 15.61
CA MET A 103 -31.26 -15.62 14.40
C MET A 103 -30.11 -14.82 13.79
N CYS A 104 -29.02 -14.64 14.51
CA CYS A 104 -27.86 -13.85 14.04
C CYS A 104 -26.66 -14.75 13.83
N CYS A 105 -25.97 -14.51 12.97
CA CYS A 105 -24.61 -14.31 12.51
C CYS A 105 -23.71 -15.54 12.63
N ALA A 106 -23.07 -15.89 11.52
CA ALA A 106 -21.97 -16.82 11.45
C ALA A 106 -20.75 -16.14 10.82
N THR A 107 -19.58 -16.64 11.15
CA THR A 107 -18.35 -16.24 10.46
C THR A 107 -18.35 -16.71 9.01
N ALA A 108 -18.09 -15.83 8.07
CA ALA A 108 -17.84 -16.23 6.70
C ALA A 108 -16.58 -17.12 6.61
N PRO A 109 -16.51 -18.05 5.63
CA PRO A 109 -15.26 -18.72 5.29
C PRO A 109 -14.14 -17.72 4.98
N ALA A 110 -12.90 -18.05 5.32
CA ALA A 110 -11.77 -17.10 5.29
C ALA A 110 -11.48 -16.54 3.89
N VAL A 111 -11.67 -17.32 2.84
CA VAL A 111 -11.46 -16.92 1.44
C VAL A 111 -12.81 -16.86 0.73
N LEU A 112 -13.05 -15.74 0.05
CA LEU A 112 -14.26 -15.47 -0.73
C LEU A 112 -13.87 -14.97 -2.12
N GLU A 113 -14.63 -15.41 -3.14
CA GLU A 113 -14.52 -14.98 -4.53
C GLU A 113 -15.84 -14.39 -5.00
N PHE A 114 -15.79 -13.22 -5.61
CA PHE A 114 -16.96 -12.51 -6.13
C PHE A 114 -16.81 -12.24 -7.63
N ASP A 115 -17.95 -12.19 -8.32
CA ASP A 115 -17.99 -11.59 -9.65
C ASP A 115 -17.94 -10.06 -9.59
N GLN A 116 -17.79 -9.41 -10.73
CA GLN A 116 -17.76 -7.95 -10.83
C GLN A 116 -19.07 -7.28 -10.40
N LYS A 117 -20.18 -8.03 -10.35
CA LYS A 117 -21.51 -7.55 -9.88
C LYS A 117 -21.72 -7.77 -8.38
N GLY A 118 -20.72 -8.35 -7.70
CA GLY A 118 -20.71 -8.59 -6.27
C GLY A 118 -21.42 -9.88 -5.83
N ALA A 119 -21.78 -10.78 -6.76
CA ALA A 119 -22.30 -12.09 -6.40
C ALA A 119 -21.17 -12.99 -5.92
N LEU A 120 -21.37 -13.67 -4.79
CA LEU A 120 -20.43 -14.66 -4.27
C LEU A 120 -20.41 -15.89 -5.21
N LEU A 121 -19.23 -16.21 -5.73
CA LEU A 121 -19.00 -17.34 -6.63
C LEU A 121 -18.46 -18.56 -5.90
N ARG A 122 -17.53 -18.34 -4.99
CA ARG A 122 -16.79 -19.40 -4.28
C ARG A 122 -16.41 -18.94 -2.88
N HIS A 123 -16.31 -19.92 -1.98
CA HIS A 123 -15.85 -19.68 -0.62
C HIS A 123 -15.21 -20.93 -0.04
N TRP A 124 -14.17 -20.77 0.79
CA TRP A 124 -13.52 -21.86 1.51
C TRP A 124 -12.65 -21.33 2.66
N GLY A 125 -12.27 -22.25 3.53
CA GLY A 125 -11.32 -22.03 4.62
C GLY A 125 -10.42 -23.26 4.76
N PRO A 126 -9.63 -23.37 5.84
CA PRO A 126 -8.77 -24.54 6.05
C PRO A 126 -9.60 -25.82 6.16
N GLY A 127 -9.12 -26.89 5.54
CA GLY A 127 -9.57 -28.23 5.84
C GLY A 127 -9.15 -28.66 7.25
N PRO A 128 -9.74 -29.75 7.81
CA PRO A 128 -9.51 -30.16 9.20
C PRO A 128 -8.03 -30.42 9.57
N ASN A 129 -7.20 -30.78 8.58
CA ASN A 129 -5.79 -31.11 8.78
C ASN A 129 -4.85 -30.26 7.93
N ASP A 130 -5.38 -29.23 7.27
CA ASP A 130 -4.56 -28.37 6.44
C ASP A 130 -3.69 -27.44 7.30
N PRO A 131 -2.48 -27.15 6.87
CA PRO A 131 -1.72 -26.07 7.47
C PRO A 131 -2.47 -24.75 7.26
N TRP A 132 -2.54 -23.91 8.31
CA TRP A 132 -3.18 -22.61 8.24
C TRP A 132 -2.37 -21.58 9.03
N MET A 133 -2.63 -20.30 8.73
CA MET A 133 -2.02 -19.17 9.42
C MET A 133 -2.57 -19.01 10.84
N ASP A 134 -1.77 -18.44 11.74
CA ASP A 134 -2.25 -17.95 13.03
C ASP A 134 -3.12 -16.67 12.83
N GLN A 135 -2.75 -15.89 11.80
CA GLN A 135 -3.48 -14.69 11.43
C GLN A 135 -3.33 -14.45 9.92
N GLU A 136 -4.44 -14.52 9.20
CA GLU A 136 -4.49 -14.29 7.77
C GLU A 136 -3.95 -12.90 7.39
N HIS A 137 -3.30 -12.82 6.21
CA HIS A 137 -2.83 -11.55 5.66
C HIS A 137 -3.06 -11.52 4.12
N GLY A 138 -2.09 -11.40 3.26
CA GLY A 138 -2.30 -11.21 1.84
C GLY A 138 -2.87 -12.42 1.07
N ILE A 139 -3.49 -12.16 -0.05
CA ILE A 139 -3.97 -13.15 -1.02
C ILE A 139 -3.51 -12.79 -2.43
N HIS A 140 -3.20 -13.79 -3.25
CA HIS A 140 -2.87 -13.65 -4.66
C HIS A 140 -3.34 -14.87 -5.45
N VAL A 141 -3.90 -14.67 -6.63
CA VAL A 141 -4.20 -15.76 -7.57
C VAL A 141 -3.21 -15.67 -8.72
N ASP A 142 -2.43 -16.75 -8.92
CA ASP A 142 -1.40 -16.78 -9.93
C ASP A 142 -1.93 -17.15 -11.33
N HIS A 143 -1.09 -17.03 -12.34
CA HIS A 143 -1.41 -17.34 -13.75
C HIS A 143 -1.67 -18.84 -14.01
N LYS A 144 -1.40 -19.71 -13.03
CA LYS A 144 -1.72 -21.14 -13.07
C LYS A 144 -2.99 -21.46 -12.25
N ASN A 145 -3.74 -20.45 -11.83
CA ASN A 145 -4.94 -20.57 -11.02
C ASN A 145 -4.69 -21.21 -9.65
N ASN A 146 -3.55 -20.89 -9.01
CA ASN A 146 -3.34 -21.21 -7.60
C ASN A 146 -3.55 -19.97 -6.75
N VAL A 147 -4.06 -20.18 -5.55
CA VAL A 147 -4.26 -19.16 -4.53
C VAL A 147 -3.12 -19.21 -3.52
N TRP A 148 -2.42 -18.10 -3.39
CA TRP A 148 -1.30 -17.93 -2.47
C TRP A 148 -1.72 -17.07 -1.28
N LEU A 149 -1.37 -17.53 -0.08
CA LEU A 149 -1.76 -16.90 1.16
C LEU A 149 -0.54 -16.62 2.04
N GLY A 150 -0.48 -15.41 2.61
CA GLY A 150 0.48 -15.01 3.63
C GLY A 150 -0.16 -14.92 5.01
N GLY A 151 0.66 -14.92 6.05
CA GLY A 151 0.21 -14.83 7.44
C GLY A 151 1.08 -13.88 8.27
N GLY A 152 0.44 -13.00 9.05
CA GLY A 152 1.07 -12.01 9.93
C GLY A 152 0.99 -12.35 11.41
N GLY A 153 0.55 -13.56 11.78
CA GLY A 153 0.45 -13.99 13.17
C GLY A 153 1.77 -14.43 13.79
N GLY A 154 1.81 -14.52 15.11
CA GLY A 154 3.05 -14.77 15.87
C GLY A 154 3.78 -16.08 15.54
N GLY A 155 3.08 -17.07 14.97
CA GLY A 155 3.69 -18.30 14.51
C GLY A 155 3.92 -18.37 13.00
N ASP A 156 3.48 -17.35 12.25
CA ASP A 156 3.49 -17.40 10.80
C ASP A 156 4.89 -17.13 10.23
N ALA A 157 5.51 -18.17 9.76
CA ALA A 157 6.82 -18.14 9.10
C ALA A 157 6.79 -18.95 7.79
N GLN A 158 5.62 -19.02 7.18
CA GLN A 158 5.34 -19.76 5.96
C GLN A 158 4.43 -19.01 5.01
N ILE A 159 4.46 -19.40 3.75
CA ILE A 159 3.50 -19.08 2.68
C ILE A 159 2.77 -20.38 2.34
N LEU A 160 1.47 -20.29 2.10
CA LEU A 160 0.62 -21.42 1.73
C LEU A 160 0.09 -21.23 0.30
N LYS A 161 0.03 -22.35 -0.43
CA LYS A 161 -0.51 -22.41 -1.80
C LYS A 161 -1.66 -23.41 -1.85
N TYR A 162 -2.76 -23.00 -2.43
CA TYR A 162 -3.99 -23.78 -2.62
C TYR A 162 -4.44 -23.74 -4.08
N THR A 163 -5.30 -24.66 -4.47
CA THR A 163 -6.10 -24.52 -5.70
C THR A 163 -7.19 -23.45 -5.49
N MET A 164 -7.83 -23.01 -6.57
CA MET A 164 -8.99 -22.09 -6.46
C MET A 164 -10.13 -22.66 -5.62
N ASP A 165 -10.28 -24.00 -5.55
CA ASP A 165 -11.31 -24.67 -4.77
C ASP A 165 -10.88 -24.98 -3.32
N GLY A 166 -9.76 -24.38 -2.86
CA GLY A 166 -9.29 -24.52 -1.49
C GLY A 166 -8.60 -25.84 -1.17
N LYS A 167 -8.18 -26.62 -2.17
CA LYS A 167 -7.38 -27.81 -1.93
C LYS A 167 -5.92 -27.42 -1.69
N PHE A 168 -5.34 -27.85 -0.56
CA PHE A 168 -3.94 -27.61 -0.24
C PHE A 168 -3.00 -28.17 -1.29
N VAL A 169 -2.00 -27.37 -1.69
CA VAL A 169 -0.98 -27.73 -2.69
C VAL A 169 0.40 -27.77 -2.07
N MET A 170 0.83 -26.69 -1.39
CA MET A 170 2.20 -26.56 -0.92
C MET A 170 2.31 -25.57 0.23
N GLN A 171 3.24 -25.84 1.14
CA GLN A 171 3.73 -24.88 2.13
C GLN A 171 5.21 -24.60 1.86
N VAL A 172 5.57 -23.32 1.88
CA VAL A 172 6.97 -22.87 1.86
C VAL A 172 7.29 -22.20 3.19
N GLY A 173 8.40 -22.55 3.79
CA GLY A 173 8.72 -22.12 5.15
C GLY A 173 8.13 -23.04 6.22
N LYS A 174 8.41 -22.74 7.48
CA LYS A 174 8.02 -23.59 8.61
C LYS A 174 7.30 -22.75 9.68
N LYS A 175 6.04 -23.10 9.96
CA LYS A 175 5.28 -22.48 11.06
C LYS A 175 6.05 -22.56 12.37
N GLY A 176 6.12 -21.44 13.09
CA GLY A 176 6.84 -21.34 14.36
C GLY A 176 8.35 -21.14 14.26
N ALA A 177 8.95 -21.09 13.06
CA ALA A 177 10.41 -20.97 12.89
C ALA A 177 11.01 -19.72 13.57
N ARG A 178 10.21 -18.68 13.82
CA ARG A 178 10.66 -17.43 14.48
C ARG A 178 10.25 -17.32 15.95
N VAL A 179 9.54 -18.31 16.47
CA VAL A 179 9.06 -18.27 17.86
C VAL A 179 10.20 -18.62 18.82
N ARG A 180 10.51 -17.69 19.71
CA ARG A 180 11.53 -17.91 20.76
C ARG A 180 10.99 -18.87 21.83
N PRO A 181 11.69 -19.96 22.19
CA PRO A 181 11.32 -20.81 23.33
C PRO A 181 11.28 -20.01 24.62
N GLY A 182 10.24 -20.19 25.44
CA GLY A 182 10.14 -19.57 26.75
C GLY A 182 9.59 -18.12 26.79
N GLY A 183 9.18 -17.57 25.65
CA GLY A 183 8.44 -16.29 25.61
C GLY A 183 7.07 -16.48 26.24
N GLY A 184 6.88 -16.08 27.50
CA GLY A 184 5.61 -16.12 28.21
C GLY A 184 4.61 -15.16 27.59
N GLY A 185 3.48 -15.71 27.11
CA GLY A 185 2.54 -14.98 26.32
C GLY A 185 1.38 -14.36 27.05
N GLY A 186 1.28 -13.08 27.05
CA GLY A 186 -0.02 -12.43 27.01
C GLY A 186 -0.38 -12.20 25.54
N ARG A 187 -1.65 -12.11 25.16
CA ARG A 187 -2.21 -11.81 23.83
C ARG A 187 -1.16 -11.62 22.71
N GLY A 188 -0.71 -12.70 22.10
CA GLY A 188 0.35 -12.66 21.08
C GLY A 188 1.80 -12.66 21.61
N GLY A 189 2.04 -12.97 22.89
CA GLY A 189 3.34 -12.91 23.57
C GLY A 189 4.41 -13.91 23.14
N ARG A 190 4.49 -14.21 21.86
CA ARG A 190 5.63 -14.88 21.26
C ARG A 190 6.62 -13.80 20.83
N ILE A 191 7.79 -13.77 21.44
CA ILE A 191 8.90 -12.95 20.96
C ILE A 191 9.43 -13.66 19.71
N ASN A 192 9.33 -13.00 18.58
CA ASN A 192 9.87 -13.49 17.33
C ASN A 192 11.27 -12.89 17.11
N ASP A 193 12.21 -13.73 16.70
CA ASP A 193 13.54 -13.29 16.32
C ASP A 193 13.59 -13.04 14.81
N ALA A 194 13.96 -11.81 14.41
CA ALA A 194 14.24 -11.51 13.03
C ALA A 194 15.44 -12.34 12.55
N ASN A 195 15.33 -12.87 11.35
CA ASN A 195 16.43 -13.46 10.61
C ASN A 195 16.19 -13.26 9.11
N SER A 196 16.47 -12.03 8.68
CA SER A 196 16.28 -11.62 7.30
C SER A 196 17.27 -12.25 6.31
N LEU A 197 18.21 -13.07 6.79
CA LEU A 197 19.14 -13.83 5.96
C LEU A 197 18.79 -15.34 5.87
N ASP A 198 17.73 -15.78 6.57
CA ASP A 198 17.26 -17.15 6.48
C ASP A 198 16.70 -17.45 5.08
N MET A 199 17.18 -18.52 4.45
CA MET A 199 16.77 -18.96 3.12
C MET A 199 15.80 -20.15 3.14
N GLU A 200 15.19 -20.44 4.29
CA GLU A 200 14.26 -21.57 4.45
C GLU A 200 12.89 -21.14 4.97
N SER A 201 12.81 -20.09 5.79
CA SER A 201 11.58 -19.64 6.44
C SER A 201 11.42 -18.13 6.45
N PHE A 202 10.20 -17.65 6.67
CA PHE A 202 9.84 -16.24 6.68
C PHE A 202 9.75 -15.68 8.10
N GLY A 203 9.53 -14.37 8.18
CA GLY A 203 9.28 -13.63 9.42
C GLY A 203 7.96 -12.87 9.36
N GLN A 204 6.83 -13.56 9.37
CA GLN A 204 5.48 -13.03 9.21
C GLN A 204 5.29 -12.33 7.84
N PRO A 205 5.27 -13.11 6.76
CA PRO A 205 5.14 -12.58 5.40
C PRO A 205 3.76 -11.96 5.16
N THR A 206 3.73 -10.84 4.47
CA THR A 206 2.53 -10.01 4.31
C THR A 206 1.81 -10.24 2.98
N LYS A 207 2.53 -10.29 1.88
CA LYS A 207 1.96 -10.45 0.54
C LYS A 207 2.89 -11.28 -0.33
N VAL A 208 2.32 -12.05 -1.24
CA VAL A 208 3.04 -12.79 -2.27
C VAL A 208 2.44 -12.42 -3.63
N VAL A 209 3.28 -12.28 -4.65
CA VAL A 209 2.86 -12.09 -6.04
C VAL A 209 3.74 -12.96 -6.93
N VAL A 210 3.12 -13.69 -7.85
CA VAL A 210 3.84 -14.54 -8.82
C VAL A 210 3.96 -13.81 -10.15
N ASP A 211 5.18 -13.69 -10.64
CA ASP A 211 5.46 -13.17 -11.97
C ASP A 211 5.14 -14.23 -13.04
N PRO A 212 4.17 -13.97 -13.93
CA PRO A 212 3.80 -14.93 -14.97
C PRO A 212 4.88 -15.17 -16.04
N LYS A 213 5.83 -14.22 -16.17
CA LYS A 213 6.90 -14.33 -17.19
C LYS A 213 8.03 -15.26 -16.74
N THR A 214 8.36 -15.25 -15.46
CA THR A 214 9.50 -16.01 -14.91
C THR A 214 9.08 -17.14 -14.00
N ASN A 215 7.81 -17.22 -13.61
CA ASN A 215 7.28 -18.13 -12.62
C ASN A 215 8.00 -18.03 -11.27
N GLU A 216 8.41 -16.82 -10.91
CA GLU A 216 9.00 -16.50 -9.62
C GLU A 216 7.97 -15.84 -8.71
N ALA A 217 7.91 -16.26 -7.46
CA ALA A 217 7.12 -15.67 -6.43
C ALA A 217 7.94 -14.64 -5.64
N TYR A 218 7.42 -13.43 -5.54
CA TYR A 218 7.98 -12.31 -4.76
C TYR A 218 7.19 -12.16 -3.48
N VAL A 219 7.86 -12.16 -2.35
CA VAL A 219 7.23 -12.13 -1.02
C VAL A 219 7.75 -10.93 -0.25
N SER A 220 6.85 -10.06 0.21
CA SER A 220 7.16 -9.07 1.23
C SER A 220 7.17 -9.77 2.59
N ASP A 221 8.37 -9.93 3.16
CA ASP A 221 8.60 -10.66 4.40
C ASP A 221 8.95 -9.67 5.51
N GLY A 222 7.91 -9.13 6.18
CA GLY A 222 8.07 -7.84 6.77
C GLY A 222 7.60 -7.56 8.20
N TYR A 223 6.73 -8.31 8.87
CA TYR A 223 6.38 -7.98 10.25
C TYR A 223 7.49 -8.26 11.26
N VAL A 224 8.36 -9.22 10.96
CA VAL A 224 9.53 -9.56 11.77
C VAL A 224 10.81 -9.34 10.98
N ASN A 225 10.89 -9.85 9.74
CA ASN A 225 12.01 -9.65 8.84
C ASN A 225 11.91 -8.31 8.08
N HIS A 226 12.99 -7.91 7.41
CA HIS A 226 13.13 -6.60 6.73
C HIS A 226 13.53 -6.78 5.26
N ARG A 227 12.76 -7.62 4.51
CA ARG A 227 13.23 -8.03 3.18
C ARG A 227 12.11 -8.32 2.19
N VAL A 228 12.51 -8.38 0.93
CA VAL A 228 11.79 -9.09 -0.13
C VAL A 228 12.49 -10.41 -0.37
N VAL A 229 11.72 -11.49 -0.47
CA VAL A 229 12.21 -12.83 -0.85
C VAL A 229 11.71 -13.14 -2.25
N VAL A 230 12.57 -13.68 -3.10
CA VAL A 230 12.17 -14.26 -4.38
C VAL A 230 12.43 -15.76 -4.37
N MET A 231 11.42 -16.52 -4.75
CA MET A 231 11.47 -17.97 -4.78
C MET A 231 10.87 -18.53 -6.07
N ASP A 232 11.17 -19.76 -6.37
CA ASP A 232 10.51 -20.50 -7.44
C ASP A 232 9.07 -20.84 -7.05
N ALA A 233 8.09 -20.50 -7.90
CA ALA A 233 6.67 -20.67 -7.58
C ALA A 233 6.18 -22.13 -7.66
N ASP A 234 6.93 -23.04 -8.27
CA ASP A 234 6.55 -24.46 -8.33
C ASP A 234 7.17 -25.26 -7.18
N THR A 235 8.40 -24.94 -6.79
CA THR A 235 9.16 -25.70 -5.80
C THR A 235 9.27 -25.05 -4.43
N GLY A 236 9.04 -23.72 -4.35
CA GLY A 236 9.26 -22.92 -3.14
C GLY A 236 10.75 -22.66 -2.82
N ALA A 237 11.68 -23.06 -3.69
CA ALA A 237 13.11 -22.84 -3.47
C ALA A 237 13.46 -21.36 -3.50
N PHE A 238 14.06 -20.83 -2.44
CA PHE A 238 14.50 -19.44 -2.37
C PHE A 238 15.65 -19.21 -3.35
N LYS A 239 15.56 -18.12 -4.10
CA LYS A 239 16.54 -17.73 -5.13
C LYS A 239 17.40 -16.55 -4.70
N ARG A 240 16.78 -15.50 -4.18
CA ARG A 240 17.45 -14.25 -3.76
C ARG A 240 16.62 -13.47 -2.75
N VAL A 241 17.29 -12.61 -2.00
CA VAL A 241 16.66 -11.67 -1.05
C VAL A 241 17.35 -10.32 -1.13
N TRP A 242 16.60 -9.25 -0.81
CA TRP A 242 17.16 -7.91 -0.62
C TRP A 242 16.37 -7.10 0.39
N GLY A 243 17.04 -6.13 1.00
CA GLY A 243 16.48 -5.10 1.89
C GLY A 243 16.24 -3.78 1.17
N ALA A 244 16.02 -2.71 1.93
CA ALA A 244 15.88 -1.38 1.37
C ALA A 244 17.11 -0.99 0.52
N TYR A 245 16.89 -0.23 -0.55
CA TYR A 245 17.88 0.20 -1.53
C TYR A 245 18.63 -0.95 -2.26
N GLY A 246 18.14 -2.18 -2.18
CA GLY A 246 18.82 -3.36 -2.71
C GLY A 246 19.97 -3.85 -1.83
N ASN A 247 20.11 -3.30 -0.64
CA ASN A 247 21.14 -3.72 0.32
C ASN A 247 20.89 -5.15 0.81
N LYS A 248 21.94 -5.77 1.33
CA LYS A 248 21.79 -6.98 2.12
C LYS A 248 20.87 -6.69 3.31
N PRO A 249 19.84 -7.51 3.57
CA PRO A 249 18.98 -7.32 4.73
C PRO A 249 19.78 -7.30 6.04
N ASP A 250 19.37 -6.40 6.94
CA ASP A 250 20.01 -6.22 8.23
C ASP A 250 18.90 -6.12 9.30
N ASP A 251 19.03 -6.92 10.34
CA ASP A 251 18.07 -7.00 11.46
C ASP A 251 18.47 -6.10 12.65
N THR A 252 19.51 -5.29 12.50
CA THR A 252 19.88 -4.28 13.51
C THR A 252 18.68 -3.36 13.77
N PRO A 253 18.26 -3.18 15.03
CA PRO A 253 17.16 -2.28 15.34
C PRO A 253 17.37 -0.90 14.74
N VAL A 254 16.39 -0.44 13.97
CA VAL A 254 16.40 0.91 13.40
C VAL A 254 16.23 1.90 14.54
N THR A 255 17.32 2.65 14.85
CA THR A 255 17.30 3.75 15.81
C THR A 255 16.90 5.05 15.09
N GLY A 256 16.01 5.82 15.66
CA GLY A 256 15.50 7.06 15.09
C GLY A 256 14.08 7.33 15.56
N PRO A 257 13.41 8.41 15.15
CA PRO A 257 12.05 8.69 15.56
C PRO A 257 11.17 7.51 15.16
N LEU A 258 11.00 6.61 16.10
CA LEU A 258 10.19 5.43 15.98
C LEU A 258 8.73 5.86 16.04
N ASN A 259 7.93 5.27 15.20
CA ASN A 259 6.50 5.24 15.41
C ASN A 259 6.21 4.78 16.84
N PRO A 260 5.64 5.64 17.72
CA PRO A 260 5.42 5.32 19.13
C PRO A 260 4.39 4.22 19.37
N HIS A 261 3.73 3.73 18.33
CA HIS A 261 2.66 2.75 18.42
C HIS A 261 3.04 1.29 18.14
N ARG A 262 4.32 0.98 18.06
CA ARG A 262 4.75 -0.42 18.14
C ARG A 262 4.27 -1.14 19.42
N GLY A 263 3.50 -0.45 20.24
CA GLY A 263 3.06 -0.86 21.55
C GLY A 263 1.57 -0.92 21.81
N ARG A 264 0.67 -0.73 20.85
CA ARG A 264 -0.73 -1.08 21.14
C ARG A 264 -0.96 -2.58 21.25
N GLU A 265 -0.10 -3.40 20.67
CA GLU A 265 -0.04 -4.82 20.97
C GLU A 265 0.73 -5.15 22.26
N ASN A 266 1.53 -4.20 22.81
CA ASN A 266 2.27 -4.32 24.08
C ASN A 266 2.26 -2.98 24.82
N ALA A 267 1.19 -2.69 25.54
CA ALA A 267 0.86 -1.43 26.19
C ALA A 267 1.75 -1.06 27.41
N ALA A 268 3.07 -1.12 27.31
CA ALA A 268 3.97 -0.81 28.44
C ALA A 268 5.13 0.14 28.12
N GLN A 269 5.16 0.79 26.95
CA GLN A 269 6.21 1.78 26.65
C GLN A 269 5.60 3.18 26.60
N PRO A 270 6.27 4.21 27.20
CA PRO A 270 5.82 5.60 27.09
C PRO A 270 5.76 6.01 25.62
N ALA A 271 4.69 6.71 25.26
CA ALA A 271 4.52 7.27 23.92
C ALA A 271 5.62 8.30 23.64
N ASP A 272 6.73 7.89 23.07
CA ASP A 272 7.62 8.81 22.37
C ASP A 272 6.89 9.23 21.08
N ARG A 273 6.31 10.42 21.10
CA ARG A 273 5.80 11.06 19.88
C ARG A 273 7.02 11.42 19.05
N GLY A 274 7.44 10.49 18.20
CA GLY A 274 8.62 10.64 17.35
C GLY A 274 8.71 12.04 16.75
N ALA A 275 9.92 12.53 16.56
CA ALA A 275 10.15 13.80 15.88
C ALA A 275 9.57 13.75 14.47
N ALA A 276 9.07 14.89 13.98
CA ALA A 276 8.65 15.03 12.59
C ALA A 276 9.77 14.58 11.64
N HIS A 277 9.38 14.09 10.44
CA HIS A 277 10.32 13.74 9.41
C HIS A 277 11.27 14.91 9.13
N ASP A 278 12.57 14.65 9.25
CA ASP A 278 13.61 15.60 8.87
C ASP A 278 14.02 15.32 7.40
N PRO A 279 13.66 16.18 6.44
CA PRO A 279 13.98 15.97 5.04
C PRO A 279 15.50 16.08 4.76
N THR A 280 16.30 16.56 5.72
CA THR A 280 17.76 16.68 5.61
C THR A 280 18.49 15.47 6.19
N ALA A 281 17.80 14.62 6.95
CA ALA A 281 18.37 13.41 7.52
C ALA A 281 18.67 12.39 6.41
N PRO A 282 19.77 11.62 6.51
CA PRO A 282 20.02 10.53 5.58
C PRO A 282 18.84 9.54 5.58
N PRO A 283 18.44 9.04 4.39
CA PRO A 283 17.35 8.09 4.31
C PRO A 283 17.72 6.78 5.02
N GLN A 284 16.73 6.20 5.69
CA GLN A 284 16.86 4.92 6.38
C GLN A 284 17.28 3.82 5.40
N GLN A 285 18.44 3.19 5.66
CA GLN A 285 19.05 2.18 4.77
C GLN A 285 18.44 0.78 4.92
N GLN A 286 17.53 0.59 5.86
CA GLN A 286 16.76 -0.64 6.07
C GLN A 286 15.27 -0.37 5.87
N PHE A 287 14.51 -1.42 5.52
CA PHE A 287 13.07 -1.37 5.65
C PHE A 287 12.67 -1.29 7.13
N ARG A 288 11.62 -0.52 7.39
CA ARG A 288 10.91 -0.60 8.66
C ARG A 288 9.89 -1.75 8.64
N ASN A 289 9.48 -2.21 9.82
CA ASN A 289 8.40 -3.19 9.89
C ASN A 289 7.02 -2.52 9.77
N PRO A 290 6.12 -3.11 9.01
CA PRO A 290 6.37 -4.22 8.12
C PRO A 290 6.78 -3.78 6.72
N VAL A 291 7.56 -4.62 6.00
CA VAL A 291 7.58 -4.62 4.54
C VAL A 291 6.24 -5.18 4.10
N HIS A 292 5.28 -4.30 3.76
CA HIS A 292 3.86 -4.64 3.78
C HIS A 292 3.30 -5.11 2.45
N CYS A 293 3.83 -4.63 1.34
CA CYS A 293 3.42 -5.09 0.02
C CYS A 293 4.60 -5.34 -0.91
N VAL A 294 4.37 -6.17 -1.90
CA VAL A 294 5.17 -6.30 -3.10
C VAL A 294 4.23 -6.48 -4.28
N VAL A 295 4.45 -5.73 -5.37
CA VAL A 295 3.74 -5.89 -6.64
C VAL A 295 4.69 -5.69 -7.82
N ILE A 296 4.36 -6.30 -8.96
CA ILE A 296 5.20 -6.28 -10.17
C ILE A 296 4.43 -5.59 -11.29
N SER A 297 5.05 -4.59 -11.92
CA SER A 297 4.48 -3.90 -13.06
C SER A 297 4.71 -4.66 -14.37
N LYS A 298 3.94 -4.34 -15.42
CA LYS A 298 4.05 -4.95 -16.76
C LYS A 298 5.42 -4.74 -17.42
N ASP A 299 6.13 -3.69 -17.02
CA ASP A 299 7.49 -3.33 -17.45
C ASP A 299 8.59 -3.86 -16.49
N ASP A 300 8.27 -4.89 -15.73
CA ASP A 300 9.20 -5.69 -14.91
C ASP A 300 9.85 -4.94 -13.74
N LEU A 301 9.19 -3.90 -13.21
CA LEU A 301 9.61 -3.23 -11.98
C LEU A 301 8.84 -3.78 -10.77
N VAL A 302 9.55 -3.89 -9.65
CA VAL A 302 9.04 -4.38 -8.37
C VAL A 302 8.82 -3.20 -7.43
N TYR A 303 7.58 -3.00 -6.99
CA TYR A 303 7.17 -1.94 -6.06
C TYR A 303 7.00 -2.54 -4.67
N VAL A 304 7.63 -1.94 -3.67
CA VAL A 304 7.70 -2.46 -2.30
C VAL A 304 7.22 -1.40 -1.32
N CYS A 305 6.23 -1.74 -0.50
CA CYS A 305 5.69 -0.88 0.53
C CYS A 305 6.49 -1.03 1.83
N ASP A 306 7.22 -0.01 2.21
CA ASP A 306 7.81 0.13 3.54
C ASP A 306 6.86 0.95 4.41
N ARG A 307 5.88 0.26 5.03
CA ARG A 307 4.69 0.87 5.61
C ARG A 307 5.02 1.93 6.68
N GLN A 308 5.77 1.57 7.72
CA GLN A 308 6.18 2.50 8.75
C GLN A 308 7.36 3.39 8.35
N GLY A 309 7.98 3.13 7.20
CA GLY A 309 8.93 4.04 6.57
C GLY A 309 8.26 5.14 5.78
N ASP A 310 6.92 5.12 5.68
CA ASP A 310 6.11 6.06 4.90
C ASP A 310 6.60 6.20 3.46
N ARG A 311 7.12 5.11 2.90
CA ARG A 311 7.75 5.13 1.58
C ARG A 311 7.41 3.95 0.70
N LEU A 312 7.40 4.23 -0.58
CA LEU A 312 7.36 3.25 -1.64
C LEU A 312 8.73 3.19 -2.30
N GLN A 313 9.34 2.02 -2.36
CA GLN A 313 10.58 1.80 -3.11
C GLN A 313 10.32 0.96 -4.36
N VAL A 314 11.04 1.27 -5.44
CA VAL A 314 10.94 0.59 -6.73
C VAL A 314 12.28 -0.05 -7.06
N PHE A 315 12.24 -1.30 -7.49
CA PHE A 315 13.40 -2.12 -7.81
C PHE A 315 13.24 -2.77 -9.18
N THR A 316 14.35 -3.22 -9.74
CA THR A 316 14.35 -4.23 -10.80
C THR A 316 14.08 -5.61 -10.19
N LYS A 317 13.78 -6.62 -11.02
CA LYS A 317 13.51 -7.99 -10.56
C LYS A 317 14.69 -8.68 -9.84
N ASP A 318 15.90 -8.22 -10.09
CA ASP A 318 17.13 -8.69 -9.40
C ASP A 318 17.43 -7.92 -8.11
N GLY A 319 16.54 -7.01 -7.69
CA GLY A 319 16.64 -6.30 -6.42
C GLY A 319 17.47 -5.01 -6.48
N LYS A 320 17.85 -4.53 -7.67
CA LYS A 320 18.55 -3.25 -7.81
C LYS A 320 17.56 -2.10 -7.61
N PHE A 321 17.90 -1.18 -6.72
CA PHE A 321 17.12 0.03 -6.45
C PHE A 321 17.01 0.95 -7.67
N VAL A 322 15.83 1.47 -7.94
CA VAL A 322 15.54 2.38 -9.05
C VAL A 322 15.15 3.77 -8.55
N LYS A 323 14.13 3.85 -7.70
CA LYS A 323 13.60 5.12 -7.17
C LYS A 323 12.73 4.88 -5.95
N GLU A 324 12.41 5.96 -5.24
CA GLU A 324 11.47 5.93 -4.12
C GLU A 324 10.59 7.16 -4.06
N LYS A 325 9.54 7.07 -3.25
CA LYS A 325 8.66 8.17 -2.89
C LYS A 325 8.24 8.07 -1.43
N LEU A 326 8.45 9.14 -0.68
CA LEU A 326 7.83 9.34 0.62
C LEU A 326 6.39 9.83 0.43
N ILE A 327 5.47 9.24 1.19
CA ILE A 327 4.04 9.58 1.16
C ILE A 327 3.62 9.96 2.57
N LEU A 328 3.26 11.21 2.77
CA LEU A 328 2.93 11.78 4.08
C LEU A 328 3.94 11.34 5.18
N PRO A 329 5.22 11.72 5.06
CA PRO A 329 6.32 11.15 5.86
C PRO A 329 6.26 11.46 7.36
N ASN A 330 5.27 12.23 7.79
CA ASN A 330 4.97 12.50 9.20
C ASN A 330 3.80 11.65 9.73
N THR A 331 3.38 10.62 8.98
CA THR A 331 2.36 9.70 9.42
C THR A 331 2.91 8.86 10.58
N MET A 332 2.18 8.91 11.69
CA MET A 332 2.51 8.16 12.90
C MET A 332 1.82 6.78 12.86
N ASN A 333 1.96 6.01 13.93
CA ASN A 333 1.28 4.72 14.13
C ASN A 333 1.69 3.65 13.12
N ALA A 334 0.76 3.25 12.25
CA ALA A 334 1.01 2.16 11.31
C ALA A 334 1.69 2.61 10.01
N GLY A 335 1.89 3.92 9.80
CA GLY A 335 2.48 4.48 8.59
C GLY A 335 1.50 4.57 7.42
N SER A 336 1.94 5.19 6.32
CA SER A 336 1.07 5.62 5.21
C SER A 336 1.03 4.66 4.02
N VAL A 337 2.02 3.81 3.80
CA VAL A 337 2.13 3.02 2.56
C VAL A 337 1.78 1.56 2.81
N TRP A 338 0.46 1.24 2.72
CA TRP A 338 -0.01 -0.10 3.07
C TRP A 338 -0.03 -1.04 1.87
N ASP A 339 -0.59 -0.65 0.75
CA ASP A 339 -0.61 -1.47 -0.47
C ASP A 339 -0.68 -0.58 -1.71
N VAL A 340 -0.37 -1.14 -2.87
CA VAL A 340 -0.42 -0.42 -4.14
C VAL A 340 -1.04 -1.27 -5.24
N ALA A 341 -1.71 -0.58 -6.18
CA ALA A 341 -2.21 -1.17 -7.41
C ALA A 341 -1.94 -0.24 -8.59
N PHE A 342 -1.87 -0.81 -9.79
CA PHE A 342 -1.66 -0.05 -11.02
C PHE A 342 -2.98 0.24 -11.73
N SER A 343 -3.04 1.32 -12.49
CA SER A 343 -4.14 1.54 -13.44
C SER A 343 -4.15 0.44 -14.51
N SER A 344 -5.34 0.15 -15.04
CA SER A 344 -5.56 -0.97 -15.97
C SER A 344 -5.03 -0.72 -17.38
N ASP A 345 -4.71 0.54 -17.72
CA ASP A 345 -4.18 0.88 -19.06
C ASP A 345 -2.88 0.12 -19.37
N PRO A 346 -2.55 -0.11 -20.66
CA PRO A 346 -1.40 -0.92 -21.05
C PRO A 346 -0.07 -0.42 -20.46
N GLN A 347 0.08 0.90 -20.27
CA GLN A 347 1.27 1.55 -19.74
C GLN A 347 1.27 1.59 -18.21
N GLN A 348 0.14 1.26 -17.56
CA GLN A 348 -0.04 1.43 -16.13
C GLN A 348 0.35 2.85 -15.70
N THR A 349 -0.25 3.83 -16.36
CA THR A 349 0.11 5.26 -16.27
C THR A 349 0.01 5.79 -14.84
N PHE A 350 -0.95 5.27 -14.07
CA PHE A 350 -1.18 5.68 -12.69
C PHE A 350 -0.88 4.56 -11.71
N LEU A 351 -0.50 4.96 -10.51
CA LEU A 351 -0.31 4.11 -9.35
C LEU A 351 -1.23 4.58 -8.24
N TYR A 352 -1.96 3.66 -7.63
CA TYR A 352 -2.82 3.90 -6.48
C TYR A 352 -2.15 3.39 -5.22
N VAL A 353 -2.10 4.21 -4.17
CA VAL A 353 -1.50 3.83 -2.89
C VAL A 353 -2.56 3.88 -1.81
N ALA A 354 -2.82 2.74 -1.19
CA ALA A 354 -3.67 2.64 -0.02
C ALA A 354 -2.91 3.15 1.22
N ASP A 355 -3.48 4.15 1.87
CA ASP A 355 -2.96 4.77 3.09
C ASP A 355 -3.94 4.49 4.23
N GLY A 356 -3.66 3.42 4.96
CA GLY A 356 -4.57 2.92 6.00
C GLY A 356 -4.66 3.80 7.23
N GLU A 357 -3.60 4.53 7.55
CA GLU A 357 -3.61 5.42 8.71
C GLU A 357 -4.34 6.73 8.45
N ASN A 358 -4.20 7.28 7.24
CA ASN A 358 -4.83 8.55 6.88
C ASN A 358 -6.20 8.36 6.18
N ALA A 359 -6.64 7.11 5.98
CA ALA A 359 -7.90 6.76 5.31
C ALA A 359 -8.02 7.37 3.90
N LEU A 360 -6.97 7.21 3.09
CA LEU A 360 -6.87 7.79 1.75
C LEU A 360 -6.42 6.75 0.71
N ILE A 361 -6.81 6.98 -0.54
CA ILE A 361 -6.16 6.41 -1.71
C ILE A 361 -5.47 7.55 -2.46
N HIS A 362 -4.13 7.52 -2.48
CA HIS A 362 -3.35 8.46 -3.27
C HIS A 362 -3.28 8.00 -4.72
N ILE A 363 -3.39 8.94 -5.65
CA ILE A 363 -3.24 8.72 -7.09
C ILE A 363 -1.93 9.38 -7.54
N LEU A 364 -1.00 8.58 -8.02
CA LEU A 364 0.30 9.03 -8.48
C LEU A 364 0.46 8.81 -9.99
N ARG A 365 1.29 9.63 -10.61
CA ARG A 365 1.91 9.27 -11.89
C ARG A 365 2.95 8.19 -11.63
N ARG A 366 2.83 7.04 -12.28
CA ARG A 366 3.70 5.90 -11.99
C ARG A 366 5.16 6.14 -12.41
N ASP A 367 5.38 6.82 -13.54
CA ASP A 367 6.72 7.10 -14.08
C ASP A 367 7.57 7.98 -13.17
N THR A 368 6.97 9.01 -12.58
CA THR A 368 7.65 10.00 -11.72
C THR A 368 7.43 9.79 -10.23
N LEU A 369 6.43 9.01 -9.85
CA LEU A 369 5.88 8.88 -8.50
C LEU A 369 5.35 10.23 -7.94
N GLU A 370 4.99 11.17 -8.80
CA GLU A 370 4.35 12.43 -8.43
C GLU A 370 2.93 12.15 -7.91
N ILE A 371 2.61 12.63 -6.71
CA ILE A 371 1.25 12.57 -6.15
C ILE A 371 0.42 13.62 -6.88
N LEU A 372 -0.61 13.19 -7.60
CA LEU A 372 -1.52 14.07 -8.32
C LEU A 372 -2.67 14.54 -7.43
N THR A 373 -3.28 13.61 -6.71
CA THR A 373 -4.43 13.85 -5.83
C THR A 373 -4.64 12.64 -4.93
N ALA A 374 -5.58 12.74 -4.00
CA ALA A 374 -6.06 11.63 -3.20
C ALA A 374 -7.58 11.74 -3.01
N PHE A 375 -8.23 10.62 -2.70
CA PHE A 375 -9.64 10.58 -2.33
C PHE A 375 -9.86 9.69 -1.11
N GLY A 376 -11.01 9.88 -0.45
CA GLY A 376 -11.42 9.14 0.74
C GLY A 376 -11.42 9.98 1.99
N GLU A 377 -11.99 9.45 3.03
CA GLU A 377 -12.09 10.04 4.37
C GLU A 377 -12.19 8.93 5.42
N GLY A 378 -11.86 9.24 6.68
CA GLY A 378 -12.11 8.35 7.81
C GLY A 378 -13.61 8.20 8.11
N GLY A 379 -14.09 6.97 8.30
CA GLY A 379 -15.48 6.70 8.65
C GLY A 379 -15.97 5.33 8.19
N HIS A 380 -17.29 5.09 8.35
CA HIS A 380 -17.93 3.81 8.05
C HIS A 380 -18.96 3.88 6.90
N GLN A 381 -19.21 5.06 6.33
CA GLN A 381 -20.09 5.17 5.17
C GLN A 381 -19.40 4.61 3.92
N PRO A 382 -20.14 4.20 2.88
CA PRO A 382 -19.52 3.85 1.60
C PRO A 382 -18.61 4.97 1.10
N GLY A 383 -17.41 4.61 0.62
CA GLY A 383 -16.39 5.57 0.19
C GLY A 383 -15.54 6.18 1.30
N GLN A 384 -15.84 5.89 2.55
CA GLN A 384 -15.00 6.18 3.72
C GLN A 384 -14.30 4.91 4.20
N TRP A 385 -13.22 5.04 4.99
CA TRP A 385 -12.48 3.88 5.50
C TRP A 385 -12.20 3.96 7.00
N HIS A 386 -12.18 2.77 7.61
CA HIS A 386 -11.60 2.54 8.92
C HIS A 386 -10.45 1.53 8.78
N GLY A 387 -9.29 2.02 8.37
CA GLY A 387 -8.10 1.20 8.14
C GLY A 387 -8.13 0.46 6.79
N VAL A 388 -8.13 1.22 5.66
CA VAL A 388 -7.94 0.60 4.34
C VAL A 388 -6.64 -0.18 4.32
N HIS A 389 -6.70 -1.46 3.89
CA HIS A 389 -5.57 -2.37 4.05
C HIS A 389 -4.94 -2.76 2.72
N ASN A 390 -5.72 -3.29 1.79
CA ASN A 390 -5.25 -3.70 0.48
C ASN A 390 -6.07 -3.05 -0.63
N ILE A 391 -5.47 -3.03 -1.82
CA ILE A 391 -6.06 -2.45 -3.02
C ILE A 391 -5.75 -3.34 -4.23
N ALA A 392 -6.74 -3.52 -5.10
CA ALA A 392 -6.59 -4.18 -6.39
C ALA A 392 -7.40 -3.48 -7.47
N THR A 393 -7.07 -3.69 -8.73
CA THR A 393 -7.77 -3.13 -9.89
C THR A 393 -8.21 -4.24 -10.85
N ASP A 394 -9.38 -4.08 -11.46
CA ASP A 394 -9.84 -4.95 -12.54
C ASP A 394 -9.45 -4.41 -13.92
N SER A 395 -9.76 -5.16 -14.98
CA SER A 395 -9.44 -4.79 -16.37
C SER A 395 -10.18 -3.53 -16.84
N ARG A 396 -11.29 -3.16 -16.19
CA ARG A 396 -12.08 -1.95 -16.48
C ARG A 396 -11.59 -0.73 -15.74
N GLY A 397 -10.59 -0.89 -14.86
CA GLY A 397 -10.01 0.17 -14.05
C GLY A 397 -10.75 0.44 -12.74
N ASN A 398 -11.74 -0.38 -12.36
CA ASN A 398 -12.35 -0.26 -11.05
C ASN A 398 -11.35 -0.65 -9.96
N ILE A 399 -11.49 -0.02 -8.79
CA ILE A 399 -10.68 -0.30 -7.61
C ILE A 399 -11.51 -1.11 -6.60
N TYR A 400 -10.87 -2.07 -5.98
CA TYR A 400 -11.39 -2.83 -4.84
C TYR A 400 -10.47 -2.63 -3.64
N THR A 401 -11.04 -2.32 -2.48
CA THR A 401 -10.29 -2.11 -1.24
C THR A 401 -10.84 -2.99 -0.13
N THR A 402 -9.96 -3.49 0.73
CA THR A 402 -10.33 -4.19 1.97
C THR A 402 -9.99 -3.33 3.18
N GLU A 403 -10.72 -3.53 4.27
CA GLU A 403 -10.54 -2.81 5.53
C GLU A 403 -10.28 -3.77 6.68
N THR A 404 -9.16 -3.52 7.37
CA THR A 404 -8.78 -4.23 8.58
C THR A 404 -9.44 -3.62 9.83
N TYR A 405 -9.03 -4.08 10.98
CA TYR A 405 -9.58 -3.63 12.28
C TYR A 405 -11.11 -3.72 12.30
N GLU A 406 -11.77 -2.65 12.70
CA GLU A 406 -13.24 -2.58 12.80
C GLU A 406 -13.93 -2.25 11.46
N GLY A 407 -13.18 -1.96 10.40
CA GLY A 407 -13.73 -1.73 9.06
C GLY A 407 -14.45 -2.96 8.50
N LYS A 408 -13.81 -4.13 8.58
CA LYS A 408 -14.40 -5.47 8.32
C LYS A 408 -15.23 -5.56 7.04
N ARG A 409 -14.77 -4.97 5.97
CA ARG A 409 -15.50 -4.95 4.69
C ARG A 409 -14.56 -4.89 3.49
N ILE A 410 -15.16 -5.10 2.34
CA ILE A 410 -14.58 -4.86 1.03
C ILE A 410 -15.45 -3.85 0.29
N GLN A 411 -14.86 -2.90 -0.43
CA GLN A 411 -15.58 -1.90 -1.21
C GLN A 411 -15.11 -1.88 -2.65
N LYS A 412 -16.00 -1.49 -3.57
CA LYS A 412 -15.73 -1.24 -4.97
C LYS A 412 -15.86 0.24 -5.30
N PHE A 413 -14.92 0.75 -6.09
CA PHE A 413 -14.94 2.10 -6.64
C PHE A 413 -14.93 2.00 -8.16
N THR A 414 -16.02 2.43 -8.77
CA THR A 414 -16.20 2.40 -10.22
C THR A 414 -15.39 3.49 -10.89
N TYR A 415 -14.57 3.12 -11.85
CA TYR A 415 -13.78 4.06 -12.66
C TYR A 415 -14.69 4.89 -13.57
N LYS A 416 -14.52 6.21 -13.56
CA LYS A 416 -15.34 7.19 -14.30
C LYS A 416 -14.57 7.90 -15.41
N GLY A 417 -13.40 7.40 -15.78
CA GLY A 417 -12.52 8.05 -16.74
C GLY A 417 -11.53 9.02 -16.09
N LEU A 418 -10.86 9.80 -16.92
CA LEU A 418 -9.94 10.83 -16.48
C LEU A 418 -10.69 12.17 -16.29
N GLY A 419 -10.35 12.88 -15.25
CA GLY A 419 -10.89 14.20 -14.95
C GLY A 419 -9.81 15.17 -14.47
N PRO A 420 -10.09 16.49 -14.51
CA PRO A 420 -9.12 17.50 -14.08
C PRO A 420 -8.89 17.44 -12.58
N VAL A 421 -7.62 17.48 -12.17
CA VAL A 421 -7.24 17.61 -10.77
C VAL A 421 -7.48 19.04 -10.33
N THR A 422 -8.49 19.25 -9.50
CA THR A 422 -8.86 20.58 -8.96
C THR A 422 -8.52 20.73 -7.49
N LYS A 423 -8.28 19.61 -6.77
CA LYS A 423 -7.98 19.59 -5.34
C LYS A 423 -6.92 18.53 -5.03
N GLN A 424 -6.14 18.78 -4.01
CA GLN A 424 -5.21 17.80 -3.45
C GLN A 424 -5.95 16.60 -2.84
N TYR A 425 -7.07 16.86 -2.16
CA TYR A 425 -7.95 15.85 -1.55
C TYR A 425 -9.37 16.04 -2.09
N GLN A 426 -9.91 15.00 -2.69
CA GLN A 426 -11.22 15.04 -3.35
C GLN A 426 -12.38 14.74 -2.39
N GLY A 427 -12.06 14.23 -1.18
CA GLY A 427 -13.08 13.74 -0.25
C GLY A 427 -13.69 12.40 -0.69
N THR A 428 -14.82 12.06 -0.10
CA THR A 428 -15.53 10.80 -0.38
C THR A 428 -16.11 10.79 -1.81
N PRO A 429 -15.81 9.79 -2.65
CA PRO A 429 -16.24 9.74 -4.05
C PRO A 429 -17.68 9.19 -4.18
N TRP A 430 -18.66 9.94 -3.70
CA TRP A 430 -20.07 9.60 -3.82
C TRP A 430 -20.58 9.71 -5.25
N PRO A 431 -21.53 8.85 -5.67
CA PRO A 431 -22.22 9.01 -6.95
C PRO A 431 -22.89 10.38 -7.09
N ALA A 432 -22.80 10.97 -8.29
CA ALA A 432 -23.40 12.30 -8.55
C ALA A 432 -24.90 12.33 -8.28
N SER A 433 -25.60 11.20 -8.47
CA SER A 433 -27.04 11.05 -8.17
C SER A 433 -27.40 11.01 -6.69
N ALA A 434 -26.39 10.89 -5.81
CA ALA A 434 -26.57 10.82 -4.36
C ALA A 434 -26.29 12.15 -3.64
N LYS A 435 -25.97 13.21 -4.40
CA LYS A 435 -25.68 14.55 -3.88
C LYS A 435 -26.91 15.44 -3.83
#